data_0a698b37a2c3532b14c9ca3ca0c35e9e
#
_entry.id   0a698b37a2c3532b14c9ca3ca0c35e9e
#
_cell.length_a   1.000
_cell.length_b   1.000
_cell.length_c   1.000
_cell.angle_alpha   90.00
_cell.angle_beta   90.00
_cell.angle_gamma   90.00
#
_symmetry.space_group_name_H-M   'P 1'
#
loop_
_entity.id
_entity.type
_entity.pdbx_description
1 polymer ?
#
loop_
_entity_poly.entity_id
_entity_poly.type
_entity_poly.pdbx_seq_one_letter_code
_entity_poly.pdbx_strand_id
1 'polypeptide(L)'
;CGMTAVINTGNDPNWTGHDLAAANLYGYGRLAFETALSPETIAAEWIRLTLGEDPLVRENVMTILMMSWPTYEKYTAPLAIGWMVAPYNHFDPSVDGYEYDRWGTYHRISHSAIGRDRSSRGTGYSQQYFEPLALMYDRIDTCPEEMLLFFHRVRFDHVLSTGETLLQHIYNTHFEGVEDVERMLALWQALEGRVDEAVYERVLGRMRFQLTHAKEWRDCINTYMHRVTEVPDEQGRKIYD
;
A
#
# COMPACT_ATOMS: atom_id res chain seq x y z
N CYS A 1 2.36 -24.50 14.11
CA CYS A 1 1.49 -23.54 13.42
C CYS A 1 1.71 -23.67 11.92
N GLY A 2 0.67 -23.48 11.14
CA GLY A 2 0.72 -23.49 9.68
C GLY A 2 0.09 -22.23 9.10
N MET A 3 0.48 -21.89 7.87
CA MET A 3 -0.10 -20.81 7.09
C MET A 3 -0.68 -21.40 5.81
N THR A 4 -1.85 -20.98 5.40
CA THR A 4 -2.49 -21.38 4.15
C THR A 4 -2.97 -20.14 3.42
N ALA A 5 -2.95 -20.18 2.10
CA ALA A 5 -3.45 -19.13 1.25
C ALA A 5 -4.56 -19.66 0.33
N VAL A 6 -5.57 -18.86 0.11
CA VAL A 6 -6.60 -19.09 -0.90
C VAL A 6 -6.40 -18.05 -2.00
N ILE A 7 -6.21 -18.54 -3.23
CA ILE A 7 -5.90 -17.70 -4.38
C ILE A 7 -7.13 -17.65 -5.30
N ASN A 8 -7.55 -16.44 -5.64
CA ASN A 8 -8.58 -16.24 -6.65
C ASN A 8 -7.90 -16.13 -8.03
N THR A 9 -7.99 -17.19 -8.83
CA THR A 9 -7.25 -17.30 -10.08
C THR A 9 -7.95 -16.63 -11.26
N GLY A 10 -9.25 -16.37 -11.17
CA GLY A 10 -10.02 -15.85 -12.30
C GLY A 10 -9.95 -16.75 -13.55
N ASN A 11 -10.10 -16.14 -14.71
CA ASN A 11 -10.05 -16.80 -16.02
C ASN A 11 -8.98 -16.23 -16.98
N ASP A 12 -8.03 -15.45 -16.46
CA ASP A 12 -6.91 -14.92 -17.21
C ASP A 12 -5.87 -16.04 -17.45
N PRO A 13 -5.24 -16.16 -18.65
CA PRO A 13 -4.12 -17.07 -18.89
C PRO A 13 -2.98 -16.89 -17.90
N ASN A 14 -2.70 -15.67 -17.49
CA ASN A 14 -1.87 -15.37 -16.33
C ASN A 14 -2.76 -15.33 -15.07
N TRP A 15 -2.96 -16.47 -14.44
CA TRP A 15 -3.88 -16.65 -13.32
C TRP A 15 -3.53 -15.82 -12.06
N THR A 16 -2.34 -15.26 -11.97
CA THR A 16 -1.98 -14.27 -10.94
C THR A 16 -2.46 -12.86 -11.29
N GLY A 17 -2.99 -12.65 -12.49
CA GLY A 17 -3.52 -11.38 -12.98
C GLY A 17 -2.46 -10.34 -13.37
N HIS A 18 -1.20 -10.54 -12.98
CA HIS A 18 -0.06 -9.70 -13.31
C HIS A 18 1.21 -10.54 -13.35
N ASP A 19 2.02 -10.41 -14.41
CA ASP A 19 3.22 -11.24 -14.58
C ASP A 19 4.16 -11.19 -13.38
N LEU A 20 4.41 -9.99 -12.83
CA LEU A 20 5.27 -9.82 -11.65
C LEU A 20 4.64 -10.36 -10.36
N ALA A 21 3.31 -10.47 -10.26
CA ALA A 21 2.64 -11.02 -9.09
C ALA A 21 2.92 -12.52 -8.89
N ALA A 22 3.37 -13.22 -9.92
CA ALA A 22 3.82 -14.60 -9.82
C ALA A 22 5.00 -14.76 -8.84
N ALA A 23 5.81 -13.71 -8.62
CA ALA A 23 6.86 -13.69 -7.62
C ALA A 23 6.35 -13.96 -6.21
N ASN A 24 5.14 -13.46 -5.86
CA ASN A 24 4.54 -13.70 -4.54
C ASN A 24 4.19 -15.18 -4.33
N LEU A 25 3.66 -15.83 -5.36
CA LEU A 25 3.35 -17.26 -5.27
C LEU A 25 4.63 -18.10 -5.15
N TYR A 26 5.67 -17.75 -5.93
CA TYR A 26 6.97 -18.38 -5.83
C TYR A 26 7.54 -18.21 -4.42
N GLY A 27 7.50 -17.00 -3.88
CA GLY A 27 7.96 -16.67 -2.54
C GLY A 27 7.22 -17.45 -1.47
N TYR A 28 5.90 -17.56 -1.57
CA TYR A 28 5.12 -18.39 -0.65
C TYR A 28 5.58 -19.85 -0.67
N GLY A 29 5.79 -20.43 -1.85
CA GLY A 29 6.30 -21.79 -1.99
C GLY A 29 7.70 -21.97 -1.38
N ARG A 30 8.60 -21.00 -1.62
CA ARG A 30 9.96 -21.04 -1.05
C ARG A 30 9.96 -20.97 0.48
N LEU A 31 9.17 -20.07 1.06
CA LEU A 31 9.05 -19.90 2.51
C LEU A 31 8.35 -21.08 3.21
N ALA A 32 7.53 -21.86 2.48
CA ALA A 32 6.97 -23.09 3.02
C ALA A 32 8.03 -24.16 3.31
N PHE A 33 9.17 -24.13 2.59
CA PHE A 33 10.29 -25.04 2.78
C PHE A 33 11.38 -24.44 3.67
N GLU A 34 11.69 -23.16 3.49
CA GLU A 34 12.80 -22.50 4.18
C GLU A 34 12.36 -21.09 4.65
N THR A 35 11.94 -21.02 5.89
CA THR A 35 11.36 -19.80 6.49
C THR A 35 12.39 -18.69 6.76
N ALA A 36 13.70 -18.98 6.64
CA ALA A 36 14.77 -18.03 6.87
C ALA A 36 15.24 -17.28 5.62
N LEU A 37 14.66 -17.56 4.45
CA LEU A 37 15.02 -16.86 3.21
C LEU A 37 14.60 -15.39 3.27
N SER A 38 15.48 -14.51 2.78
CA SER A 38 15.15 -13.10 2.62
C SER A 38 14.31 -12.85 1.35
N PRO A 39 13.48 -11.80 1.34
CA PRO A 39 12.74 -11.39 0.14
C PRO A 39 13.63 -11.19 -1.08
N GLU A 40 14.81 -10.60 -0.90
CA GLU A 40 15.79 -10.35 -1.97
C GLU A 40 16.32 -11.64 -2.58
N THR A 41 16.61 -12.65 -1.73
CA THR A 41 17.05 -13.97 -2.20
C THR A 41 15.97 -14.62 -3.05
N ILE A 42 14.74 -14.62 -2.57
CA ILE A 42 13.58 -15.18 -3.28
C ILE A 42 13.33 -14.46 -4.60
N ALA A 43 13.35 -13.12 -4.59
CA ALA A 43 13.17 -12.32 -5.79
C ALA A 43 14.28 -12.56 -6.81
N ALA A 44 15.54 -12.65 -6.39
CA ALA A 44 16.66 -12.94 -7.28
C ALA A 44 16.52 -14.32 -7.95
N GLU A 45 16.10 -15.35 -7.20
CA GLU A 45 15.82 -16.68 -7.74
C GLU A 45 14.70 -16.63 -8.79
N TRP A 46 13.58 -15.99 -8.43
CA TRP A 46 12.42 -15.88 -9.31
C TRP A 46 12.73 -15.12 -10.60
N ILE A 47 13.42 -13.98 -10.52
CA ILE A 47 13.81 -13.18 -11.68
C ILE A 47 14.67 -14.03 -12.64
N ARG A 48 15.68 -14.70 -12.11
CA ARG A 48 16.57 -15.56 -12.91
C ARG A 48 15.82 -16.67 -13.62
N LEU A 49 14.88 -17.32 -12.94
CA LEU A 49 14.09 -18.43 -13.49
C LEU A 49 13.06 -17.99 -14.51
N THR A 50 12.55 -16.76 -14.40
CA THR A 50 11.40 -16.28 -15.18
C THR A 50 11.80 -15.32 -16.31
N LEU A 51 12.74 -14.41 -16.03
CA LEU A 51 13.12 -13.31 -16.93
C LEU A 51 14.57 -13.44 -17.43
N GLY A 52 15.36 -14.37 -16.90
CA GLY A 52 16.74 -14.64 -17.32
C GLY A 52 17.79 -13.93 -16.48
N GLU A 53 19.01 -13.83 -17.05
CA GLU A 53 20.22 -13.43 -16.30
C GLU A 53 20.75 -12.04 -16.75
N ASP A 54 20.03 -11.29 -17.58
CA ASP A 54 20.44 -9.94 -17.97
C ASP A 54 20.60 -9.06 -16.72
N PRO A 55 21.79 -8.44 -16.49
CA PRO A 55 22.06 -7.67 -15.29
C PRO A 55 21.09 -6.51 -15.07
N LEU A 56 20.69 -5.80 -16.15
CA LEU A 56 19.78 -4.67 -16.07
C LEU A 56 18.35 -5.14 -15.72
N VAL A 57 17.91 -6.26 -16.31
CA VAL A 57 16.62 -6.88 -15.96
C VAL A 57 16.61 -7.24 -14.48
N ARG A 58 17.66 -7.88 -14.00
CA ARG A 58 17.77 -8.29 -12.60
C ARG A 58 17.74 -7.11 -11.64
N GLU A 59 18.49 -6.05 -11.92
CA GLU A 59 18.55 -4.85 -11.08
C GLU A 59 17.21 -4.12 -11.03
N ASN A 60 16.64 -3.82 -12.20
CA ASN A 60 15.41 -3.05 -12.31
C ASN A 60 14.20 -3.81 -11.74
N VAL A 61 14.05 -5.10 -12.07
CA VAL A 61 12.93 -5.89 -11.57
C VAL A 61 13.06 -6.13 -10.05
N MET A 62 14.27 -6.35 -9.54
CA MET A 62 14.52 -6.42 -8.11
C MET A 62 14.04 -5.13 -7.42
N THR A 63 14.44 -3.98 -7.95
CA THR A 63 14.04 -2.68 -7.40
C THR A 63 12.52 -2.51 -7.42
N ILE A 64 11.86 -2.84 -8.54
CA ILE A 64 10.39 -2.79 -8.66
C ILE A 64 9.72 -3.68 -7.63
N LEU A 65 10.16 -4.93 -7.47
CA LEU A 65 9.56 -5.87 -6.52
C LEU A 65 9.71 -5.38 -5.08
N MET A 66 10.90 -4.91 -4.70
CA MET A 66 11.16 -4.47 -3.31
C MET A 66 10.44 -3.17 -2.97
N MET A 67 10.25 -2.26 -3.91
CA MET A 67 9.53 -1.01 -3.65
C MET A 67 8.01 -1.12 -3.82
N SER A 68 7.49 -2.19 -4.43
CA SER A 68 6.06 -2.30 -4.81
C SER A 68 5.09 -2.16 -3.62
N TRP A 69 5.36 -2.85 -2.51
CA TRP A 69 4.52 -2.80 -1.32
C TRP A 69 4.55 -1.43 -0.63
N PRO A 70 5.72 -0.86 -0.26
CA PRO A 70 5.79 0.48 0.32
C PRO A 70 5.14 1.55 -0.56
N THR A 71 5.35 1.48 -1.87
CA THR A 71 4.72 2.40 -2.82
C THR A 71 3.19 2.31 -2.80
N TYR A 72 2.65 1.10 -2.82
CA TYR A 72 1.21 0.88 -2.78
C TYR A 72 0.60 1.41 -1.47
N GLU A 73 1.24 1.15 -0.34
CA GLU A 73 0.81 1.65 0.96
C GLU A 73 0.80 3.18 0.99
N LYS A 74 1.85 3.84 0.49
CA LYS A 74 1.95 5.30 0.46
C LYS A 74 0.75 5.97 -0.19
N TYR A 75 0.32 5.53 -1.35
CA TYR A 75 -0.76 6.20 -2.06
C TYR A 75 -2.16 5.65 -1.76
N THR A 76 -2.30 4.59 -0.96
CA THR A 76 -3.60 4.01 -0.62
C THR A 76 -3.93 4.02 0.87
N ALA A 77 -3.00 3.58 1.72
CA ALA A 77 -3.29 3.26 3.11
C ALA A 77 -2.16 3.64 4.09
N PRO A 78 -1.62 4.86 4.05
CA PRO A 78 -0.54 5.24 4.95
C PRO A 78 -0.93 5.06 6.42
N LEU A 79 0.01 4.57 7.24
CA LEU A 79 -0.18 4.30 8.67
C LEU A 79 -1.34 3.33 8.96
N ALA A 80 -1.60 2.40 8.04
CA ALA A 80 -2.68 1.42 8.09
C ALA A 80 -4.09 2.05 8.19
N ILE A 81 -4.30 3.20 7.58
CA ILE A 81 -5.65 3.69 7.38
C ILE A 81 -6.37 2.76 6.40
N GLY A 82 -7.48 2.18 6.79
CA GLY A 82 -8.15 1.18 5.98
C GLY A 82 -9.36 1.70 5.22
N TRP A 83 -9.72 0.99 4.15
CA TRP A 83 -11.02 1.08 3.49
C TRP A 83 -11.39 2.43 2.86
N MET A 84 -10.42 3.20 2.39
CA MET A 84 -10.68 4.37 1.54
C MET A 84 -10.91 3.96 0.09
N VAL A 85 -11.71 2.93 -0.12
CA VAL A 85 -12.06 2.35 -1.42
C VAL A 85 -13.56 2.43 -1.68
N ALA A 86 -13.94 2.45 -2.94
CA ALA A 86 -15.33 2.42 -3.35
C ALA A 86 -15.99 1.06 -3.02
N PRO A 87 -17.16 1.02 -2.37
CA PRO A 87 -17.81 -0.20 -1.91
C PRO A 87 -18.18 -1.19 -3.02
N TYR A 88 -18.37 -0.70 -4.24
CA TYR A 88 -18.81 -1.52 -5.37
C TYR A 88 -17.69 -2.29 -6.05
N ASN A 89 -16.42 -1.88 -5.91
CA ASN A 89 -15.31 -2.55 -6.59
C ASN A 89 -14.07 -2.78 -5.73
N HIS A 90 -13.94 -2.12 -4.57
CA HIS A 90 -12.79 -2.19 -3.65
C HIS A 90 -11.44 -1.82 -4.29
N PHE A 91 -11.48 -1.01 -5.32
CA PHE A 91 -10.32 -0.65 -6.12
C PHE A 91 -10.16 0.86 -6.30
N ASP A 92 -11.21 1.56 -6.72
CA ASP A 92 -11.18 3.01 -6.88
C ASP A 92 -11.15 3.72 -5.52
N PRO A 93 -10.49 4.88 -5.42
CA PRO A 93 -10.46 5.65 -4.18
C PRO A 93 -11.85 6.18 -3.83
N SER A 94 -12.21 6.07 -2.57
CA SER A 94 -13.40 6.69 -2.00
C SER A 94 -13.19 6.92 -0.52
N VAL A 95 -13.20 8.16 -0.09
CA VAL A 95 -12.90 8.52 1.29
C VAL A 95 -14.04 8.17 2.24
N ASP A 96 -15.28 8.30 1.79
CA ASP A 96 -16.50 8.15 2.58
C ASP A 96 -17.42 7.01 2.13
N GLY A 97 -17.04 6.27 1.09
CA GLY A 97 -17.87 5.22 0.50
C GLY A 97 -18.33 4.15 1.48
N TYR A 98 -17.51 3.84 2.47
CA TYR A 98 -17.83 2.86 3.54
C TYR A 98 -18.32 3.50 4.85
N GLU A 99 -18.39 4.79 4.97
CA GLU A 99 -18.71 5.46 6.23
C GLU A 99 -20.10 5.06 6.77
N TYR A 100 -21.03 4.82 5.88
CA TYR A 100 -22.42 4.47 6.19
C TYR A 100 -22.85 3.09 5.69
N ASP A 101 -21.92 2.32 5.11
CA ASP A 101 -22.18 0.98 4.63
C ASP A 101 -22.28 -0.01 5.80
N ARG A 102 -23.18 -0.97 5.71
CA ARG A 102 -23.36 -2.01 6.74
C ARG A 102 -22.16 -2.93 6.92
N TRP A 103 -21.32 -3.04 5.92
CA TRP A 103 -20.08 -3.81 5.93
C TRP A 103 -18.88 -2.95 6.37
N GLY A 104 -19.11 -1.67 6.57
CA GLY A 104 -18.05 -0.67 6.62
C GLY A 104 -17.12 -0.80 7.79
N THR A 105 -15.87 -0.74 7.46
CA THR A 105 -14.80 -0.38 8.38
C THR A 105 -14.64 1.13 8.29
N TYR A 106 -14.97 1.84 9.35
CA TYR A 106 -14.97 3.29 9.35
C TYR A 106 -13.57 3.81 9.65
N HIS A 107 -13.10 4.79 8.89
CA HIS A 107 -11.93 5.58 9.24
C HIS A 107 -12.31 6.89 9.95
N ARG A 108 -13.59 7.19 10.09
CA ARG A 108 -14.14 8.28 10.93
C ARG A 108 -13.44 9.61 10.78
N ILE A 109 -13.38 10.14 9.55
CA ILE A 109 -12.80 11.44 9.30
C ILE A 109 -13.69 12.54 9.86
N SER A 110 -13.08 13.51 10.53
CA SER A 110 -13.71 14.78 10.92
C SER A 110 -12.75 15.93 10.60
N HIS A 111 -13.16 17.17 10.86
CA HIS A 111 -12.29 18.33 10.66
C HIS A 111 -10.97 18.30 11.48
N SER A 112 -10.87 17.48 12.50
CA SER A 112 -9.73 17.49 13.42
C SER A 112 -9.00 16.15 13.60
N ALA A 113 -9.59 15.04 13.15
CA ALA A 113 -9.05 13.71 13.44
C ALA A 113 -9.54 12.65 12.46
N ILE A 114 -8.75 11.58 12.33
CA ILE A 114 -9.02 10.41 11.50
C ILE A 114 -8.74 9.12 12.27
N GLY A 115 -9.29 8.01 11.82
CA GLY A 115 -9.14 6.69 12.43
C GLY A 115 -10.26 6.36 13.41
N ARG A 116 -10.28 5.12 13.86
CA ARG A 116 -11.22 4.61 14.86
C ARG A 116 -10.48 4.13 16.08
N ASP A 117 -10.96 4.52 17.26
CA ASP A 117 -10.42 3.99 18.51
C ASP A 117 -10.80 2.51 18.66
N ARG A 118 -9.81 1.63 18.45
CA ARG A 118 -9.90 0.18 18.62
C ARG A 118 -9.17 -0.31 19.87
N SER A 119 -8.73 0.62 20.74
CA SER A 119 -8.17 0.30 22.04
C SER A 119 -9.22 -0.25 23.01
N SER A 120 -8.80 -0.65 24.18
CA SER A 120 -9.68 -1.06 25.29
C SER A 120 -10.70 0.01 25.70
N ARG A 121 -10.41 1.28 25.43
CA ARG A 121 -11.32 2.41 25.69
C ARG A 121 -12.31 2.67 24.57
N GLY A 122 -12.05 2.12 23.39
CA GLY A 122 -12.90 2.23 22.21
C GLY A 122 -13.69 0.95 21.95
N THR A 123 -13.40 0.25 20.83
CA THR A 123 -14.10 -0.99 20.47
C THR A 123 -13.55 -2.22 21.17
N GLY A 124 -12.41 -2.15 21.84
CA GLY A 124 -11.75 -3.27 22.50
C GLY A 124 -11.06 -4.26 21.56
N TYR A 125 -10.91 -3.91 20.26
CA TYR A 125 -10.33 -4.82 19.27
C TYR A 125 -8.88 -5.20 19.60
N SER A 126 -8.08 -4.32 20.21
CA SER A 126 -6.71 -4.61 20.66
C SER A 126 -6.65 -5.78 21.65
N GLN A 127 -7.73 -6.02 22.41
CA GLN A 127 -7.79 -7.04 23.44
C GLN A 127 -7.89 -8.48 22.89
N GLN A 128 -8.12 -8.67 21.59
CA GLN A 128 -8.13 -10.01 20.98
C GLN A 128 -6.74 -10.61 20.81
N TYR A 129 -5.69 -9.80 20.92
CA TYR A 129 -4.30 -10.26 20.81
C TYR A 129 -3.80 -10.76 22.16
N PHE A 130 -2.81 -11.68 22.12
CA PHE A 130 -2.08 -12.08 23.32
C PHE A 130 -1.09 -11.00 23.74
N GLU A 131 -0.80 -10.90 25.03
CA GLU A 131 0.29 -10.08 25.52
C GLU A 131 1.66 -10.60 25.01
N PRO A 132 2.62 -9.72 24.67
CA PRO A 132 2.61 -8.27 24.87
C PRO A 132 1.94 -7.45 23.74
N LEU A 133 1.44 -8.08 22.67
CA LEU A 133 0.87 -7.37 21.51
C LEU A 133 -0.37 -6.57 21.86
N ALA A 134 -1.25 -7.13 22.69
CA ALA A 134 -2.45 -6.43 23.15
C ALA A 134 -2.10 -5.10 23.81
N LEU A 135 -1.10 -5.08 24.72
CA LEU A 135 -0.64 -3.88 25.42
C LEU A 135 0.03 -2.89 24.46
N MET A 136 0.80 -3.40 23.49
CA MET A 136 1.49 -2.58 22.50
C MET A 136 0.49 -1.82 21.62
N TYR A 137 -0.56 -2.48 21.13
CA TYR A 137 -1.57 -1.86 20.28
C TYR A 137 -2.62 -1.03 21.02
N ASP A 138 -2.72 -1.17 22.34
CA ASP A 138 -3.75 -0.48 23.14
C ASP A 138 -3.46 1.01 23.38
N ARG A 139 -2.24 1.45 23.18
CA ARG A 139 -1.79 2.81 23.46
C ARG A 139 -1.09 3.43 22.27
N ILE A 140 -1.38 4.71 22.00
CA ILE A 140 -0.77 5.47 20.89
C ILE A 140 0.77 5.50 21.00
N ASP A 141 1.28 5.68 22.21
CA ASP A 141 2.72 5.83 22.50
C ASP A 141 3.52 4.51 22.37
N THR A 142 2.86 3.38 22.31
CA THR A 142 3.49 2.06 22.12
C THR A 142 3.09 1.36 20.84
N CYS A 143 2.05 1.86 20.16
CA CYS A 143 1.62 1.33 18.89
C CYS A 143 2.66 1.68 17.79
N PRO A 144 3.12 0.72 16.98
CA PRO A 144 3.93 1.02 15.81
C PRO A 144 3.21 2.04 14.91
N GLU A 145 3.93 3.06 14.44
CA GLU A 145 3.31 4.12 13.61
C GLU A 145 2.67 3.56 12.35
N GLU A 146 3.24 2.51 11.76
CA GLU A 146 2.70 1.83 10.58
C GLU A 146 1.30 1.24 10.81
N MET A 147 0.89 1.04 12.08
CA MET A 147 -0.41 0.52 12.48
C MET A 147 -1.30 1.56 13.17
N LEU A 148 -0.84 2.80 13.24
CA LEU A 148 -1.42 3.85 14.08
C LEU A 148 -2.90 4.10 13.79
N LEU A 149 -3.26 4.30 12.53
CA LEU A 149 -4.62 4.64 12.13
C LEU A 149 -5.56 3.43 12.09
N PHE A 150 -5.01 2.22 12.07
CA PHE A 150 -5.82 1.03 12.27
C PHE A 150 -6.32 0.93 13.71
N PHE A 151 -5.45 1.14 14.70
CA PHE A 151 -5.82 0.95 16.11
C PHE A 151 -6.37 2.20 16.78
N HIS A 152 -6.01 3.39 16.34
CA HIS A 152 -6.31 4.62 17.05
C HIS A 152 -7.03 5.67 16.19
N ARG A 153 -7.81 6.49 16.89
CA ARG A 153 -8.28 7.75 16.36
C ARG A 153 -7.27 8.83 16.71
N VAL A 154 -6.69 9.46 15.70
CA VAL A 154 -5.56 10.38 15.87
C VAL A 154 -5.92 11.75 15.30
N ARG A 155 -5.50 12.80 15.98
CA ARG A 155 -5.68 14.18 15.52
C ARG A 155 -4.75 14.47 14.35
N PHE A 156 -5.17 15.33 13.44
CA PHE A 156 -4.37 15.73 12.27
C PHE A 156 -3.10 16.51 12.66
N ASP A 157 -3.09 17.19 13.81
CA ASP A 157 -1.92 17.92 14.35
C ASP A 157 -0.99 17.02 15.19
N HIS A 158 -1.25 15.74 15.30
CA HIS A 158 -0.35 14.79 15.95
C HIS A 158 0.98 14.72 15.21
N VAL A 159 2.08 14.86 15.94
CA VAL A 159 3.43 14.82 15.36
C VAL A 159 3.95 13.40 15.40
N LEU A 160 4.34 12.89 14.23
CA LEU A 160 4.93 11.57 14.05
C LEU A 160 6.42 11.57 14.42
N SER A 161 7.04 10.40 14.47
CA SER A 161 8.48 10.24 14.75
C SER A 161 9.37 10.97 13.75
N THR A 162 8.88 11.18 12.52
CA THR A 162 9.54 11.98 11.47
C THR A 162 9.58 13.47 11.76
N GLY A 163 8.78 13.96 12.71
CA GLY A 163 8.59 15.39 12.99
C GLY A 163 7.48 16.05 12.17
N GLU A 164 6.85 15.32 11.25
CA GLU A 164 5.71 15.79 10.47
C GLU A 164 4.40 15.70 11.28
N THR A 165 3.43 16.54 10.95
CA THR A 165 2.06 16.31 11.42
C THR A 165 1.43 15.12 10.66
N LEU A 166 0.47 14.44 11.28
CA LEU A 166 -0.26 13.36 10.63
C LEU A 166 -0.88 13.80 9.29
N LEU A 167 -1.45 15.00 9.23
CA LEU A 167 -2.04 15.49 7.99
C LEU A 167 -0.99 15.71 6.90
N GLN A 168 0.13 16.34 7.25
CA GLN A 168 1.22 16.55 6.30
C GLN A 168 1.80 15.23 5.79
N HIS A 169 1.94 14.24 6.67
CA HIS A 169 2.35 12.90 6.29
C HIS A 169 1.39 12.26 5.27
N ILE A 170 0.07 12.39 5.48
CA ILE A 170 -0.92 11.90 4.50
C ILE A 170 -0.73 12.59 3.15
N TYR A 171 -0.54 13.91 3.11
CA TYR A 171 -0.25 14.61 1.86
C TYR A 171 1.04 14.09 1.20
N ASN A 172 2.13 14.03 1.98
CA ASN A 172 3.43 13.62 1.48
C ASN A 172 3.41 12.22 0.88
N THR A 173 2.89 11.24 1.61
CA THR A 173 2.87 9.85 1.16
C THR A 173 2.08 9.65 -0.13
N HIS A 174 0.98 10.37 -0.32
CA HIS A 174 0.22 10.30 -1.57
C HIS A 174 0.97 10.91 -2.76
N PHE A 175 1.72 12.00 -2.57
CA PHE A 175 2.59 12.53 -3.62
C PHE A 175 3.78 11.60 -3.91
N GLU A 176 4.49 11.17 -2.88
CA GLU A 176 5.63 10.25 -3.01
C GLU A 176 5.23 8.90 -3.64
N GLY A 177 4.06 8.38 -3.29
CA GLY A 177 3.56 7.15 -3.89
C GLY A 177 3.38 7.24 -5.40
N VAL A 178 2.92 8.40 -5.91
CA VAL A 178 2.85 8.65 -7.36
C VAL A 178 4.23 8.71 -7.98
N GLU A 179 5.18 9.43 -7.36
CA GLU A 179 6.58 9.51 -7.82
C GLU A 179 7.26 8.13 -7.85
N ASP A 180 6.99 7.30 -6.85
CA ASP A 180 7.48 5.92 -6.79
C ASP A 180 6.91 5.07 -7.94
N VAL A 181 5.62 5.22 -8.28
CA VAL A 181 5.02 4.53 -9.43
C VAL A 181 5.63 5.04 -10.75
N GLU A 182 5.88 6.32 -10.89
CA GLU A 182 6.58 6.89 -12.06
C GLU A 182 8.00 6.29 -12.20
N ARG A 183 8.70 6.15 -11.08
CA ARG A 183 10.01 5.48 -11.05
C ARG A 183 9.94 4.01 -11.46
N MET A 184 8.97 3.26 -10.92
CA MET A 184 8.79 1.84 -11.30
C MET A 184 8.50 1.71 -12.80
N LEU A 185 7.65 2.57 -13.35
CA LEU A 185 7.34 2.60 -14.79
C LEU A 185 8.60 2.88 -15.62
N ALA A 186 9.42 3.85 -15.23
CA ALA A 186 10.67 4.18 -15.92
C ALA A 186 11.69 3.02 -15.88
N LEU A 187 11.82 2.34 -14.73
CA LEU A 187 12.66 1.16 -14.59
C LEU A 187 12.21 0.03 -15.52
N TRP A 188 10.90 -0.20 -15.65
CA TRP A 188 10.38 -1.20 -16.58
C TRP A 188 10.58 -0.80 -18.04
N GLN A 189 10.32 0.46 -18.41
CA GLN A 189 10.54 0.96 -19.76
C GLN A 189 11.98 0.78 -20.26
N ALA A 190 12.95 0.87 -19.36
CA ALA A 190 14.36 0.62 -19.69
C ALA A 190 14.67 -0.84 -20.08
N LEU A 191 13.71 -1.75 -19.93
CA LEU A 191 13.84 -3.18 -20.26
C LEU A 191 13.30 -3.54 -21.65
N GLU A 192 12.93 -2.56 -22.47
CA GLU A 192 12.49 -2.80 -23.84
C GLU A 192 13.53 -3.61 -24.62
N GLY A 193 13.08 -4.68 -25.27
CA GLY A 193 13.93 -5.60 -26.04
C GLY A 193 14.85 -6.52 -25.18
N ARG A 194 14.74 -6.49 -23.87
CA ARG A 194 15.55 -7.33 -22.94
C ARG A 194 14.76 -8.45 -22.27
N VAL A 195 13.46 -8.40 -22.35
CA VAL A 195 12.53 -9.43 -21.87
C VAL A 195 11.62 -9.85 -23.03
N ASP A 196 10.90 -10.95 -22.88
CA ASP A 196 9.89 -11.36 -23.86
C ASP A 196 8.93 -10.20 -24.17
N GLU A 197 8.71 -9.93 -25.47
CA GLU A 197 7.93 -8.78 -25.94
C GLU A 197 6.48 -8.80 -25.38
N ALA A 198 5.85 -9.98 -25.36
CA ALA A 198 4.48 -10.10 -24.87
C ALA A 198 4.39 -9.86 -23.35
N VAL A 199 5.39 -10.28 -22.58
CA VAL A 199 5.51 -9.97 -21.15
C VAL A 199 5.76 -8.46 -20.95
N TYR A 200 6.68 -7.89 -21.74
CA TYR A 200 7.00 -6.47 -21.68
C TYR A 200 5.77 -5.59 -21.84
N GLU A 201 5.00 -5.82 -22.91
CA GLU A 201 3.82 -5.02 -23.23
C GLU A 201 2.69 -5.19 -22.19
N ARG A 202 2.45 -6.41 -21.70
CA ARG A 202 1.43 -6.62 -20.65
C ARG A 202 1.77 -5.87 -19.37
N VAL A 203 3.01 -5.99 -18.90
CA VAL A 203 3.45 -5.31 -17.69
C VAL A 203 3.47 -3.81 -17.88
N LEU A 204 3.96 -3.30 -19.03
CA LEU A 204 3.95 -1.89 -19.36
C LEU A 204 2.54 -1.30 -19.34
N GLY A 205 1.58 -1.99 -19.93
CA GLY A 205 0.17 -1.58 -19.92
C GLY A 205 -0.40 -1.50 -18.49
N ARG A 206 -0.09 -2.48 -17.64
CA ARG A 206 -0.51 -2.51 -16.24
C ARG A 206 0.13 -1.39 -15.41
N MET A 207 1.43 -1.11 -15.59
CA MET A 207 2.11 -0.03 -14.87
C MET A 207 1.63 1.36 -15.30
N ARG A 208 1.32 1.57 -16.58
CA ARG A 208 0.70 2.82 -17.05
C ARG A 208 -0.69 3.03 -16.41
N PHE A 209 -1.46 1.97 -16.32
CA PHE A 209 -2.75 2.01 -15.63
C PHE A 209 -2.57 2.29 -14.14
N GLN A 210 -1.61 1.64 -13.47
CA GLN A 210 -1.30 1.90 -12.07
C GLN A 210 -0.90 3.37 -11.83
N LEU A 211 -0.13 3.97 -12.73
CA LEU A 211 0.24 5.39 -12.60
C LEU A 211 -0.99 6.30 -12.66
N THR A 212 -1.90 6.07 -13.60
CA THR A 212 -3.15 6.82 -13.68
C THR A 212 -3.95 6.68 -12.38
N HIS A 213 -4.10 5.45 -11.91
CA HIS A 213 -4.85 5.14 -10.70
C HIS A 213 -4.20 5.70 -9.42
N ALA A 214 -2.86 5.68 -9.32
CA ALA A 214 -2.16 6.31 -8.18
C ALA A 214 -2.38 7.83 -8.14
N LYS A 215 -2.45 8.50 -9.31
CA LYS A 215 -2.80 9.92 -9.40
C LYS A 215 -4.24 10.19 -8.96
N GLU A 216 -5.19 9.32 -9.34
CA GLU A 216 -6.58 9.40 -8.89
C GLU A 216 -6.69 9.25 -7.37
N TRP A 217 -5.95 8.31 -6.78
CA TRP A 217 -5.89 8.12 -5.34
C TRP A 217 -5.36 9.38 -4.64
N ARG A 218 -4.18 9.87 -5.06
CA ARG A 218 -3.60 11.10 -4.52
C ARG A 218 -4.58 12.27 -4.57
N ASP A 219 -5.18 12.50 -5.73
CA ASP A 219 -6.04 13.65 -5.95
C ASP A 219 -7.35 13.54 -5.14
N CYS A 220 -7.93 12.35 -5.08
CA CYS A 220 -9.15 12.09 -4.29
C CYS A 220 -8.88 12.30 -2.79
N ILE A 221 -7.86 11.64 -2.24
CA ILE A 221 -7.60 11.67 -0.80
C ILE A 221 -7.12 13.04 -0.34
N ASN A 222 -6.14 13.63 -1.02
CA ASN A 222 -5.58 14.92 -0.63
C ASN A 222 -6.61 16.05 -0.75
N THR A 223 -7.43 16.04 -1.80
CA THR A 223 -8.52 17.01 -1.94
C THR A 223 -9.54 16.89 -0.82
N TYR A 224 -9.95 15.68 -0.48
CA TYR A 224 -10.89 15.48 0.62
C TYR A 224 -10.29 15.96 1.96
N MET A 225 -9.06 15.59 2.26
CA MET A 225 -8.38 16.00 3.50
C MET A 225 -8.28 17.53 3.58
N HIS A 226 -7.89 18.19 2.49
CA HIS A 226 -7.82 19.64 2.43
C HIS A 226 -9.19 20.30 2.68
N ARG A 227 -10.25 19.83 2.03
CA ARG A 227 -11.61 20.36 2.21
C ARG A 227 -12.14 20.20 3.64
N VAL A 228 -11.82 19.09 4.29
CA VAL A 228 -12.32 18.80 5.65
C VAL A 228 -11.55 19.56 6.72
N THR A 229 -10.24 19.73 6.52
CA THR A 229 -9.36 20.34 7.53
C THR A 229 -9.12 21.84 7.31
N GLU A 230 -9.28 22.32 6.07
CA GLU A 230 -8.90 23.67 5.63
C GLU A 230 -7.40 23.99 5.83
N VAL A 231 -6.57 22.95 6.02
CA VAL A 231 -5.13 23.10 6.21
C VAL A 231 -4.42 22.78 4.89
N PRO A 232 -3.66 23.73 4.30
CA PRO A 232 -2.94 23.52 3.06
C PRO A 232 -1.73 22.60 3.25
N ASP A 233 -1.25 22.06 2.13
CA ASP A 233 0.03 21.34 2.08
C ASP A 233 1.20 22.29 2.37
N GLU A 234 2.05 21.96 3.34
CA GLU A 234 3.21 22.79 3.73
C GLU A 234 4.22 22.96 2.59
N GLN A 235 4.27 22.04 1.63
CA GLN A 235 5.16 22.11 0.47
C GLN A 235 4.53 22.92 -0.69
N GLY A 236 3.30 23.38 -0.56
CA GLY A 236 2.62 24.17 -1.58
C GLY A 236 2.33 23.41 -2.88
N ARG A 237 2.29 22.07 -2.83
CA ARG A 237 1.94 21.26 -4.00
C ARG A 237 0.44 21.43 -4.34
N LYS A 238 0.12 21.21 -5.61
CA LYS A 238 -1.25 21.40 -6.06
C LYS A 238 -2.18 20.33 -5.48
N ILE A 239 -3.12 20.76 -4.67
CA ILE A 239 -4.29 19.98 -4.25
C ILE A 239 -5.50 20.65 -4.91
N TYR A 240 -6.46 19.85 -5.39
CA TYR A 240 -7.67 20.39 -6.03
C TYR A 240 -8.66 20.88 -4.97
N ASP A 241 -9.33 21.99 -5.26
CA ASP A 241 -10.38 22.58 -4.40
C ASP A 241 -11.73 21.87 -4.58
#